data_0041be2794caf122d8686948152920b2
#
_entry.id   0041be2794caf122d8686948152920b2
#
_cell.length_a   1.000
_cell.length_b   1.000
_cell.length_c   1.000
_cell.angle_alpha   90.00
_cell.angle_beta   90.00
_cell.angle_gamma   90.00
#
_symmetry.space_group_name_H-M   'P 1'
#
loop_
_entity.id
_entity.type
_entity.pdbx_description
1 polymer ?
#
loop_
_entity_poly.entity_id
_entity_poly.type
_entity_poly.pdbx_seq_one_letter_code
_entity_poly.pdbx_strand_id
1 'polypeptide(L)'
;LNATEIEDLIVKFAKDGTISAKIGLILRDQYGVPNVKLACGKTVTEIMNEKEVAAALPEDLSSLMRRAISLSVHVKEHHGDVANKRGLNMIEAKIRRLERYYKKNGVIPATWKYSLSNAELMLK
;
A
#
# COMPACT_ATOMS: atom_id res chain seq x y z
N LEU A 1 -10.85 -17.13 18.51
CA LEU A 1 -10.07 -17.58 17.34
C LEU A 1 -8.64 -17.90 17.74
N ASN A 2 -8.10 -18.98 17.21
CA ASN A 2 -6.70 -19.31 17.41
C ASN A 2 -5.83 -18.69 16.31
N ALA A 3 -4.51 -18.77 16.46
CA ALA A 3 -3.56 -18.15 15.53
C ALA A 3 -3.74 -18.67 14.09
N THR A 4 -3.97 -19.96 13.92
CA THR A 4 -4.15 -20.58 12.59
C THR A 4 -5.40 -20.04 11.89
N GLU A 5 -6.50 -19.92 12.60
CA GLU A 5 -7.75 -19.36 12.06
C GLU A 5 -7.59 -17.91 11.65
N ILE A 6 -6.87 -17.12 12.44
CA ILE A 6 -6.57 -15.71 12.12
C ILE A 6 -5.70 -15.61 10.86
N GLU A 7 -4.68 -16.44 10.75
CA GLU A 7 -3.82 -16.48 9.56
C GLU A 7 -4.61 -16.85 8.31
N ASP A 8 -5.51 -17.82 8.40
CA ASP A 8 -6.36 -18.24 7.29
C ASP A 8 -7.30 -17.11 6.84
N LEU A 9 -7.87 -16.34 7.77
CA LEU A 9 -8.69 -15.18 7.47
C LEU A 9 -7.87 -14.09 6.76
N ILE A 10 -6.66 -13.84 7.23
CA ILE A 10 -5.75 -12.86 6.61
C ILE A 10 -5.45 -13.25 5.17
N VAL A 11 -5.13 -14.51 4.91
CA VAL A 11 -4.88 -15.02 3.56
C VAL A 11 -6.11 -14.83 2.66
N LYS A 12 -7.29 -15.17 3.18
CA LYS A 12 -8.56 -15.03 2.45
C LYS A 12 -8.79 -13.58 2.03
N PHE A 13 -8.68 -12.63 2.97
CA PHE A 13 -8.91 -11.21 2.68
C PHE A 13 -7.83 -10.65 1.74
N ALA A 14 -6.58 -11.09 1.88
CA ALA A 14 -5.50 -10.66 0.99
C ALA A 14 -5.73 -11.13 -0.45
N LYS A 15 -6.20 -12.36 -0.64
CA LYS A 15 -6.56 -12.89 -1.96
C LYS A 15 -7.73 -12.14 -2.58
N ASP A 16 -8.64 -11.62 -1.76
CA ASP A 16 -9.76 -10.80 -2.21
C ASP A 16 -9.35 -9.36 -2.56
N GLY A 17 -8.09 -9.02 -2.41
CA GLY A 17 -7.56 -7.69 -2.73
C GLY A 17 -7.64 -6.68 -1.60
N THR A 18 -7.96 -7.10 -0.37
CA THR A 18 -8.03 -6.21 0.79
C THR A 18 -6.63 -5.85 1.28
N ILE A 19 -6.38 -4.57 1.56
CA ILE A 19 -5.07 -4.10 2.05
C ILE A 19 -4.88 -4.45 3.53
N SER A 20 -3.62 -4.51 3.98
CA SER A 20 -3.29 -4.96 5.34
C SER A 20 -3.93 -4.12 6.44
N ALA A 21 -3.96 -2.80 6.27
CA ALA A 21 -4.59 -1.90 7.24
C ALA A 21 -6.08 -2.21 7.42
N LYS A 22 -6.78 -2.47 6.31
CA LYS A 22 -8.21 -2.79 6.33
C LYS A 22 -8.46 -4.18 6.91
N ILE A 23 -7.59 -5.14 6.64
CA ILE A 23 -7.67 -6.50 7.23
C ILE A 23 -7.62 -6.41 8.75
N GLY A 24 -6.69 -5.64 9.32
CA GLY A 24 -6.61 -5.43 10.75
C GLY A 24 -7.89 -4.84 11.34
N LEU A 25 -8.48 -3.87 10.68
CA LEU A 25 -9.75 -3.27 11.10
C LEU A 25 -10.91 -4.27 11.05
N ILE A 26 -10.99 -5.09 10.01
CA ILE A 26 -12.02 -6.12 9.86
C ILE A 26 -11.90 -7.16 10.98
N LEU A 27 -10.70 -7.62 11.27
CA LEU A 27 -10.45 -8.59 12.34
C LEU A 27 -10.86 -8.02 13.70
N ARG A 28 -10.55 -6.75 13.95
CA ARG A 28 -10.96 -6.09 15.20
C ARG A 28 -12.47 -5.95 15.30
N ASP A 29 -13.13 -5.49 14.24
CA ASP A 29 -14.55 -5.11 14.30
C ASP A 29 -15.50 -6.29 14.14
N GLN A 30 -15.15 -7.28 13.30
CA GLN A 30 -16.04 -8.40 12.98
C GLN A 30 -15.66 -9.70 13.67
N TYR A 31 -14.41 -9.90 14.00
CA TYR A 31 -13.91 -11.16 14.59
C TYR A 31 -13.38 -11.02 16.01
N GLY A 32 -13.41 -9.80 16.56
CA GLY A 32 -13.01 -9.57 17.93
C GLY A 32 -11.52 -9.73 18.21
N VAL A 33 -10.65 -9.56 17.20
CA VAL A 33 -9.20 -9.65 17.35
C VAL A 33 -8.61 -8.24 17.45
N PRO A 34 -8.38 -7.71 18.66
CA PRO A 34 -7.93 -6.33 18.83
C PRO A 34 -6.48 -6.12 18.40
N ASN A 35 -5.63 -7.15 18.46
CA ASN A 35 -4.23 -7.04 18.11
C ASN A 35 -3.73 -8.37 17.54
N VAL A 36 -3.49 -8.39 16.22
CA VAL A 36 -3.02 -9.58 15.50
C VAL A 36 -1.62 -9.99 15.98
N LYS A 37 -0.75 -9.03 16.24
CA LYS A 37 0.62 -9.32 16.72
C LYS A 37 0.63 -10.04 18.06
N LEU A 38 -0.26 -9.65 18.98
CA LEU A 38 -0.39 -10.33 20.27
C LEU A 38 -0.98 -11.73 20.13
N ALA A 39 -1.95 -11.90 19.22
CA ALA A 39 -2.62 -13.18 19.01
C ALA A 39 -1.76 -14.20 18.26
N CYS A 40 -1.00 -13.76 17.25
CA CYS A 40 -0.24 -14.61 16.33
C CYS A 40 1.28 -14.50 16.47
N GLY A 41 1.77 -13.53 17.24
CA GLY A 41 3.19 -13.24 17.36
C GLY A 41 3.79 -12.49 16.16
N LYS A 42 2.98 -12.19 15.15
CA LYS A 42 3.40 -11.54 13.90
C LYS A 42 2.38 -10.51 13.47
N THR A 43 2.84 -9.47 12.75
CA THR A 43 1.94 -8.47 12.18
C THR A 43 1.21 -9.02 10.96
N VAL A 44 0.12 -8.36 10.54
CA VAL A 44 -0.62 -8.72 9.34
C VAL A 44 0.30 -8.75 8.10
N THR A 45 1.16 -7.75 7.97
CA THR A 45 2.10 -7.66 6.84
C THR A 45 3.09 -8.82 6.83
N GLU A 46 3.63 -9.20 8.00
CA GLU A 46 4.54 -10.35 8.12
C GLU A 46 3.85 -11.65 7.72
N ILE A 47 2.61 -11.85 8.13
CA ILE A 47 1.83 -13.03 7.77
C ILE A 47 1.56 -13.06 6.26
N MET A 48 1.21 -11.93 5.66
CA MET A 48 1.00 -11.82 4.22
C MET A 48 2.26 -12.17 3.43
N ASN A 49 3.43 -11.71 3.89
CA ASN A 49 4.71 -12.01 3.27
C ASN A 49 5.05 -13.51 3.36
N GLU A 50 4.83 -14.12 4.51
CA GLU A 50 5.07 -15.56 4.72
C GLU A 50 4.19 -16.43 3.82
N LYS A 51 2.94 -16.03 3.62
CA LYS A 51 1.98 -16.78 2.80
C LYS A 51 2.02 -16.38 1.32
N GLU A 52 2.95 -15.53 0.94
CA GLU A 52 3.16 -15.07 -0.44
C GLU A 52 1.91 -14.42 -1.07
N VAL A 53 1.12 -13.74 -0.26
CA VAL A 53 -0.09 -13.01 -0.72
C VAL A 53 0.06 -11.50 -0.62
N ALA A 54 1.25 -11.01 -0.28
CA ALA A 54 1.52 -9.58 -0.18
C ALA A 54 1.55 -8.92 -1.58
N ALA A 55 1.15 -7.65 -1.64
CA ALA A 55 1.26 -6.86 -2.86
C ALA A 55 2.74 -6.67 -3.25
N ALA A 56 3.00 -6.47 -4.55
CA ALA A 56 4.35 -6.26 -5.06
C ALA A 56 5.01 -4.98 -4.52
N LEU A 57 4.19 -3.96 -4.21
CA LEU A 57 4.66 -2.67 -3.67
C LEU A 57 4.04 -2.42 -2.29
N PRO A 58 4.74 -1.66 -1.41
CA PRO A 58 4.15 -1.23 -0.15
C PRO A 58 2.84 -0.46 -0.37
N GLU A 59 1.86 -0.66 0.51
CA GLU A 59 0.51 -0.09 0.34
C GLU A 59 0.49 1.43 0.34
N ASP A 60 1.25 2.06 1.22
CA ASP A 60 1.34 3.51 1.30
C ASP A 60 1.92 4.11 0.01
N LEU A 61 2.95 3.48 -0.55
CA LEU A 61 3.54 3.88 -1.83
C LEU A 61 2.52 3.73 -2.97
N SER A 62 1.83 2.59 -3.06
CA SER A 62 0.78 2.34 -4.06
C SER A 62 -0.35 3.34 -3.96
N SER A 63 -0.80 3.66 -2.75
CA SER A 63 -1.87 4.63 -2.51
C SER A 63 -1.49 6.03 -2.99
N LEU A 64 -0.27 6.48 -2.70
CA LEU A 64 0.24 7.77 -3.17
C LEU A 64 0.37 7.80 -4.69
N MET A 65 0.83 6.71 -5.30
CA MET A 65 0.94 6.60 -6.76
C MET A 65 -0.42 6.71 -7.44
N ARG A 66 -1.47 6.06 -6.89
CA ARG A 66 -2.83 6.18 -7.41
C ARG A 66 -3.35 7.61 -7.33
N ARG A 67 -3.11 8.29 -6.22
CA ARG A 67 -3.49 9.69 -6.05
C ARG A 67 -2.76 10.58 -7.03
N ALA A 68 -1.46 10.35 -7.26
CA ALA A 68 -0.67 11.10 -8.23
C ALA A 68 -1.23 10.93 -9.66
N ILE A 69 -1.61 9.72 -10.04
CA ILE A 69 -2.19 9.43 -11.36
C ILE A 69 -3.52 10.18 -11.53
N SER A 70 -4.43 10.07 -10.55
CA SER A 70 -5.73 10.74 -10.59
C SER A 70 -5.57 12.26 -10.69
N LEU A 71 -4.65 12.82 -9.92
CA LEU A 71 -4.40 14.25 -9.91
C LEU A 71 -3.73 14.73 -11.19
N SER A 72 -2.85 13.91 -11.79
CA SER A 72 -2.23 14.25 -13.08
C SER A 72 -3.25 14.33 -14.21
N VAL A 73 -4.25 13.44 -14.22
CA VAL A 73 -5.34 13.50 -15.19
C VAL A 73 -6.14 14.80 -15.02
N HIS A 74 -6.49 15.14 -13.77
CA HIS A 74 -7.20 16.39 -13.49
C HIS A 74 -6.40 17.62 -13.94
N VAL A 75 -5.10 17.66 -13.66
CA VAL A 75 -4.22 18.79 -14.05
C VAL A 75 -4.12 18.92 -15.57
N LYS A 76 -4.09 17.81 -16.31
CA LYS A 76 -4.10 17.83 -17.77
C LYS A 76 -5.37 18.45 -18.35
N GLU A 77 -6.52 18.18 -17.71
CA GLU A 77 -7.81 18.71 -18.13
C GLU A 77 -8.04 20.16 -17.66
N HIS A 78 -7.40 20.58 -16.57
CA HIS A 78 -7.58 21.88 -15.94
C HIS A 78 -6.23 22.58 -15.73
N HIS A 79 -5.64 23.06 -16.82
CA HIS A 79 -4.30 23.67 -16.81
C HIS A 79 -4.16 24.89 -15.89
N GLY A 80 -5.25 25.60 -15.63
CA GLY A 80 -5.25 26.76 -14.74
C GLY A 80 -5.29 26.46 -13.25
N ASP A 81 -5.41 25.19 -12.88
CA ASP A 81 -5.55 24.80 -11.48
C ASP A 81 -4.18 24.70 -10.78
N VAL A 82 -3.68 25.85 -10.33
CA VAL A 82 -2.36 25.96 -9.68
C VAL A 82 -2.31 25.19 -8.36
N ALA A 83 -3.42 25.18 -7.60
CA ALA A 83 -3.47 24.48 -6.32
C ALA A 83 -3.27 22.97 -6.49
N ASN A 84 -3.91 22.37 -7.50
CA ASN A 84 -3.76 20.94 -7.77
C ASN A 84 -2.41 20.59 -8.41
N LYS A 85 -1.80 21.48 -9.19
CA LYS A 85 -0.41 21.31 -9.66
C LYS A 85 0.55 21.24 -8.49
N ARG A 86 0.37 22.13 -7.52
CA ARG A 86 1.19 22.13 -6.29
C ARG A 86 0.98 20.85 -5.49
N GLY A 87 -0.29 20.42 -5.36
CA GLY A 87 -0.64 19.17 -4.68
C GLY A 87 0.02 17.96 -5.32
N LEU A 88 0.04 17.88 -6.65
CA LEU A 88 0.71 16.82 -7.39
C LEU A 88 2.21 16.79 -7.10
N ASN A 89 2.87 17.96 -7.13
CA ASN A 89 4.30 18.06 -6.80
C ASN A 89 4.60 17.59 -5.38
N MET A 90 3.73 17.91 -4.42
CA MET A 90 3.88 17.49 -3.03
C MET A 90 3.72 15.98 -2.88
N ILE A 91 2.76 15.37 -3.58
CA ILE A 91 2.55 13.91 -3.57
C ILE A 91 3.76 13.21 -4.19
N GLU A 92 4.27 13.71 -5.30
CA GLU A 92 5.45 13.14 -5.94
C GLU A 92 6.70 13.24 -5.07
N ALA A 93 6.85 14.33 -4.32
CA ALA A 93 7.93 14.48 -3.36
C ALA A 93 7.84 13.43 -2.23
N LYS A 94 6.63 13.14 -1.75
CA LYS A 94 6.40 12.09 -0.74
C LYS A 94 6.74 10.71 -1.31
N ILE A 95 6.35 10.43 -2.56
CA ILE A 95 6.66 9.17 -3.25
C ILE A 95 8.18 8.98 -3.32
N ARG A 96 8.93 10.02 -3.72
CA ARG A 96 10.40 9.93 -3.81
C ARG A 96 11.05 9.67 -2.46
N ARG A 97 10.51 10.25 -1.37
CA ARG A 97 11.01 10.00 -0.02
C ARG A 97 10.76 8.56 0.42
N LEU A 98 9.57 8.01 0.16
CA LEU A 98 9.25 6.62 0.43
C LEU A 98 10.09 5.67 -0.42
N GLU A 99 10.32 6.00 -1.69
CA GLU A 99 11.20 5.24 -2.57
C GLU A 99 12.58 5.07 -1.97
N ARG A 100 13.19 6.17 -1.52
CA ARG A 100 14.53 6.12 -0.88
C ARG A 100 14.52 5.29 0.40
N TYR A 101 13.49 5.46 1.22
CA TYR A 101 13.33 4.71 2.47
C TYR A 101 13.22 3.21 2.22
N TYR A 102 12.37 2.80 1.28
CA TYR A 102 12.16 1.38 1.00
C TYR A 102 13.35 0.75 0.28
N LYS A 103 14.07 1.48 -0.55
CA LYS A 103 15.31 1.01 -1.16
C LYS A 103 16.37 0.77 -0.10
N LYS A 104 16.51 1.69 0.85
CA LYS A 104 17.47 1.56 1.95
C LYS A 104 17.17 0.32 2.80
N ASN A 105 15.91 0.00 3.02
CA ASN A 105 15.48 -1.14 3.83
C ASN A 105 15.33 -2.44 3.03
N GLY A 106 15.61 -2.42 1.73
CA GLY A 106 15.52 -3.60 0.88
C GLY A 106 14.11 -4.08 0.56
N VAL A 107 13.09 -3.26 0.81
CA VAL A 107 11.69 -3.62 0.53
C VAL A 107 11.40 -3.58 -0.97
N ILE A 108 12.02 -2.64 -1.70
CA ILE A 108 11.92 -2.55 -3.16
C ILE A 108 13.32 -2.63 -3.76
N PRO A 109 13.46 -3.11 -5.04
CA PRO A 109 14.76 -3.18 -5.69
C PRO A 109 15.43 -1.82 -5.83
N ALA A 110 16.76 -1.77 -5.72
CA ALA A 110 17.52 -0.54 -5.88
C ALA A 110 17.39 0.08 -7.28
N THR A 111 17.04 -0.74 -8.27
CA THR A 111 16.83 -0.30 -9.65
C THR A 111 15.44 0.27 -9.91
N TRP A 112 14.52 0.11 -8.95
CA TRP A 112 13.16 0.63 -9.08
C TRP A 112 13.16 2.15 -9.09
N LYS A 113 12.40 2.75 -10.01
CA LYS A 113 12.27 4.21 -10.11
C LYS A 113 10.82 4.60 -10.33
N TYR A 114 10.41 5.68 -9.68
CA TYR A 114 9.09 6.26 -9.89
C TYR A 114 9.08 7.16 -11.14
N SER A 115 8.03 6.99 -11.95
CA SER A 115 7.60 7.97 -12.95
C SER A 115 6.10 7.79 -13.14
N LEU A 116 5.40 8.84 -13.60
CA LEU A 116 3.95 8.74 -13.84
C LEU A 116 3.60 7.62 -14.82
N SER A 117 4.37 7.51 -15.91
CA SER A 117 4.16 6.45 -16.91
C SER A 117 4.32 5.06 -16.31
N ASN A 118 5.38 4.85 -15.53
CA ASN A 118 5.61 3.57 -14.87
C ASN A 118 4.55 3.27 -13.81
N ALA A 119 4.09 4.29 -13.09
CA ALA A 119 3.05 4.14 -12.08
C ALA A 119 1.74 3.65 -12.70
N GLU A 120 1.35 4.20 -13.83
CA GLU A 120 0.15 3.78 -14.57
C GLU A 120 0.25 2.30 -14.98
N LEU A 121 1.41 1.86 -15.43
CA LEU A 121 1.65 0.46 -15.81
C LEU A 121 1.64 -0.48 -14.60
N MET A 122 2.28 -0.08 -13.50
CA MET A 122 2.38 -0.92 -12.29
C MET A 122 1.06 -1.13 -11.56
N LEU A 123 0.13 -0.18 -11.68
CA LEU A 123 -1.15 -0.21 -10.95
C LEU A 123 -2.35 -0.69 -11.78
N LYS A 124 -2.11 -1.03 -13.03
CA LYS A 124 -3.16 -1.59 -13.90
C LYS A 124 -3.44 -3.07 -13.64
#